data_c4590ff9c676140d2896d9195ee59f03
#
_entry.id   c4590ff9c676140d2896d9195ee59f03
#
_cell.length_a   1.000
_cell.length_b   1.000
_cell.length_c   1.000
_cell.angle_alpha   90.00
_cell.angle_beta   90.00
_cell.angle_gamma   90.00
#
_symmetry.space_group_name_H-M   'P 1'
#
loop_
_entity.id
_entity.type
_entity.pdbx_description
1 polymer ?
#
loop_
_entity_poly.entity_id
_entity_poly.type
_entity_poly.pdbx_seq_one_letter_code
_entity_poly.pdbx_strand_id
1 'polypeptide(L)'
;PICKKCKDRSVCQNRKNKKSMNNCDKCRKCKNADKCDKFYINEQHKATLTIGKDIETGEVIRKTFTAKTQEEALDKMYKYKLEMKRSGCSIELKRTEKTIAILAKEIEDSKYRMGKTKANAYNTNMSTLERIKKHKFANIPIEKVTKKQIEDFLQEERVKSNSTIKKDYRMLKYVYEYANYKLYLVKNLFEGIDRIEKPKSLKEDKDVVALTITEQNQLEDYLESHSSNYKNIILLCLYTGMRIGEVLALNYNEDIYLDNKMIKVTKTLTKDRNKNTIIGPTKTKSGKRNIEINELTEDIIIDSLNNKIENKNKVLFCQANKKLYVDNTINSAFKRICKNAGITKPVNTHMLRHTFATRCIEA
;
A
#
# COMPACT_ATOMS: atom_id res chain seq x y z
N PRO A 1 10.00 -30.41 26.19
CA PRO A 1 8.81 -30.68 26.97
C PRO A 1 8.02 -31.83 26.32
N ILE A 2 7.59 -32.78 27.14
CA ILE A 2 7.00 -34.04 26.71
C ILE A 2 5.50 -33.90 26.81
N CYS A 3 4.77 -34.27 25.75
CA CYS A 3 3.31 -34.26 25.76
C CYS A 3 2.77 -35.19 26.85
N LYS A 4 2.07 -34.65 27.86
CA LYS A 4 1.47 -35.41 28.96
C LYS A 4 0.36 -36.35 28.53
N LYS A 5 -0.22 -36.12 27.33
CA LYS A 5 -1.34 -36.89 26.78
C LYS A 5 -0.90 -38.04 25.86
N CYS A 6 0.38 -38.22 25.58
CA CYS A 6 0.87 -39.31 24.75
C CYS A 6 0.89 -40.62 25.54
N LYS A 7 0.14 -41.62 25.09
CA LYS A 7 0.07 -42.97 25.70
C LYS A 7 1.43 -43.71 25.64
N ASP A 8 2.24 -43.43 24.61
CA ASP A 8 3.53 -44.08 24.37
C ASP A 8 4.70 -43.31 24.98
N ARG A 9 4.48 -42.61 26.06
CA ARG A 9 5.41 -41.70 26.71
C ARG A 9 6.74 -42.37 27.19
N SER A 10 6.67 -43.62 27.56
CA SER A 10 7.81 -44.40 28.05
C SER A 10 8.73 -44.90 26.93
N VAL A 11 8.21 -45.06 25.70
CA VAL A 11 8.90 -45.67 24.56
C VAL A 11 9.38 -44.62 23.53
N CYS A 12 9.02 -43.36 23.71
CA CYS A 12 9.35 -42.32 22.76
C CYS A 12 10.86 -42.05 22.69
N GLN A 13 11.51 -42.38 21.57
CA GLN A 13 12.95 -42.16 21.36
C GLN A 13 13.34 -40.69 21.45
N ASN A 14 12.46 -39.75 21.09
CA ASN A 14 12.72 -38.34 21.22
C ASN A 14 12.80 -37.87 22.69
N ARG A 15 12.17 -38.59 23.60
CA ARG A 15 12.30 -38.38 25.04
C ARG A 15 13.68 -38.77 25.53
N LYS A 16 14.20 -39.94 25.08
CA LYS A 16 15.54 -40.43 25.48
C LYS A 16 16.66 -39.54 24.92
N ASN A 17 16.49 -39.04 23.69
CA ASN A 17 17.55 -38.34 22.97
C ASN A 17 17.41 -36.78 23.02
N LYS A 18 16.44 -36.23 23.77
CA LYS A 18 16.13 -34.78 23.83
C LYS A 18 15.88 -34.13 22.42
N LYS A 19 15.52 -34.92 21.40
CA LYS A 19 15.27 -34.44 20.06
C LYS A 19 13.85 -33.83 19.89
N SER A 20 13.67 -33.04 18.86
CA SER A 20 12.41 -32.43 18.51
C SER A 20 11.30 -33.48 18.25
N MET A 21 10.08 -33.22 18.69
CA MET A 21 8.93 -34.10 18.51
C MET A 21 8.54 -34.31 17.04
N ASN A 22 9.02 -33.45 16.15
CA ASN A 22 8.75 -33.54 14.69
C ASN A 22 9.41 -34.77 14.02
N ASN A 23 10.38 -35.39 14.67
CA ASN A 23 11.02 -36.61 14.18
C ASN A 23 10.36 -37.88 14.72
N CYS A 24 9.21 -37.79 15.37
CA CYS A 24 8.46 -38.91 15.87
C CYS A 24 7.21 -39.16 15.01
N ASP A 25 7.17 -40.29 14.32
CA ASP A 25 6.04 -40.64 13.43
C ASP A 25 4.72 -40.80 14.18
N LYS A 26 4.76 -41.20 15.44
CA LYS A 26 3.57 -41.29 16.29
C LYS A 26 3.02 -39.90 16.65
N CYS A 27 3.88 -38.90 16.84
CA CYS A 27 3.45 -37.52 17.08
C CYS A 27 2.88 -36.89 15.81
N ARG A 28 3.45 -37.16 14.62
CA ARG A 28 2.94 -36.70 13.33
C ARG A 28 1.54 -37.29 13.00
N LYS A 29 1.29 -38.53 13.36
CA LYS A 29 0.02 -39.24 13.15
C LYS A 29 -1.01 -39.02 14.27
N CYS A 30 -0.70 -38.19 15.27
CA CYS A 30 -1.61 -37.94 16.38
C CYS A 30 -2.81 -37.11 15.91
N LYS A 31 -4.01 -37.63 16.13
CA LYS A 31 -5.28 -36.95 15.78
C LYS A 31 -5.48 -35.58 16.45
N ASN A 32 -4.70 -35.29 17.49
CA ASN A 32 -4.73 -34.03 18.23
C ASN A 32 -3.43 -33.21 18.02
N ALA A 33 -2.66 -33.45 16.96
CA ALA A 33 -1.43 -32.73 16.68
C ALA A 33 -1.63 -31.21 16.60
N ASP A 34 -2.71 -30.79 15.91
CA ASP A 34 -3.06 -29.38 15.72
C ASP A 34 -3.49 -28.64 17.00
N LYS A 35 -3.91 -29.42 18.03
CA LYS A 35 -4.32 -28.89 19.35
C LYS A 35 -3.26 -29.10 20.43
N CYS A 36 -2.09 -29.60 20.04
CA CYS A 36 -1.02 -29.90 20.99
C CYS A 36 -0.07 -28.71 21.10
N ASP A 37 -0.14 -27.96 22.20
CA ASP A 37 0.74 -26.79 22.50
C ASP A 37 2.24 -27.11 22.45
N LYS A 38 2.60 -28.39 22.30
CA LYS A 38 3.97 -28.90 22.30
C LYS A 38 4.37 -29.54 20.97
N PHE A 39 3.48 -29.57 20.00
CA PHE A 39 3.74 -29.98 18.63
C PHE A 39 4.12 -28.73 17.82
N TYR A 40 5.40 -28.44 17.75
CA TYR A 40 5.92 -27.36 16.89
C TYR A 40 6.29 -27.97 15.54
N ILE A 41 5.62 -27.56 14.48
CA ILE A 41 6.13 -27.73 13.11
C ILE A 41 7.31 -26.77 13.00
N ASN A 42 8.54 -27.28 13.25
CA ASN A 42 9.75 -26.52 13.02
C ASN A 42 10.00 -26.48 11.50
N GLU A 43 9.27 -25.67 10.77
CA GLU A 43 9.67 -25.27 9.44
C GLU A 43 10.91 -24.38 9.57
N GLN A 44 12.08 -24.99 9.40
CA GLN A 44 13.32 -24.24 9.34
C GLN A 44 13.57 -23.82 7.89
N HIS A 45 13.50 -22.53 7.66
CA HIS A 45 13.94 -21.95 6.40
C HIS A 45 15.47 -21.83 6.43
N LYS A 46 16.10 -22.13 5.28
CA LYS A 46 17.54 -22.11 5.11
C LYS A 46 17.95 -21.08 4.09
N ALA A 47 18.93 -20.26 4.41
CA ALA A 47 19.63 -19.41 3.47
C ALA A 47 21.11 -19.85 3.43
N THR A 48 21.70 -20.01 2.25
CA THR A 48 23.08 -20.47 2.10
C THR A 48 23.90 -19.41 1.40
N LEU A 49 25.02 -19.05 2.01
CA LEU A 49 26.02 -18.12 1.48
C LEU A 49 27.27 -18.91 1.06
N THR A 50 27.71 -18.71 -0.17
CA THR A 50 29.05 -19.16 -0.61
C THR A 50 30.08 -18.16 -0.10
N ILE A 51 31.01 -18.61 0.71
CA ILE A 51 32.05 -17.78 1.34
C ILE A 51 33.30 -17.69 0.46
N GLY A 52 33.64 -18.75 -0.26
CA GLY A 52 34.80 -18.81 -1.12
C GLY A 52 35.03 -20.23 -1.64
N LYS A 53 36.23 -20.46 -2.15
CA LYS A 53 36.74 -21.82 -2.46
C LYS A 53 37.93 -22.11 -1.54
N ASP A 54 38.01 -23.33 -1.11
CA ASP A 54 39.20 -23.81 -0.40
C ASP A 54 40.38 -23.79 -1.36
N ILE A 55 41.52 -23.24 -0.90
CA ILE A 55 42.72 -23.05 -1.74
C ILE A 55 43.41 -24.38 -2.07
N GLU A 56 43.32 -25.36 -1.17
CA GLU A 56 44.00 -26.68 -1.34
C GLU A 56 43.13 -27.68 -2.07
N THR A 57 41.80 -27.71 -1.79
CA THR A 57 40.88 -28.71 -2.35
C THR A 57 40.06 -28.19 -3.52
N GLY A 58 39.99 -26.89 -3.73
CA GLY A 58 39.13 -26.27 -4.75
C GLY A 58 37.62 -26.35 -4.44
N GLU A 59 37.23 -26.94 -3.30
CA GLU A 59 35.83 -27.09 -2.90
C GLU A 59 35.18 -25.75 -2.51
N VAL A 60 33.90 -25.62 -2.84
CA VAL A 60 33.12 -24.41 -2.52
C VAL A 60 32.71 -24.40 -1.06
N ILE A 61 33.28 -23.50 -0.29
CA ILE A 61 32.92 -23.28 1.11
C ILE A 61 31.59 -22.55 1.20
N ARG A 62 30.59 -23.20 1.84
CA ARG A 62 29.25 -22.65 2.03
C ARG A 62 28.90 -22.59 3.50
N LYS A 63 28.25 -21.48 3.94
CA LYS A 63 27.66 -21.36 5.26
C LYS A 63 26.14 -21.25 5.15
N THR A 64 25.44 -22.09 5.92
CA THR A 64 23.97 -22.15 5.94
C THR A 64 23.45 -21.50 7.21
N PHE A 65 22.46 -20.64 7.04
CA PHE A 65 21.75 -19.95 8.12
C PHE A 65 20.34 -20.50 8.19
N THR A 66 19.87 -20.80 9.38
CA THR A 66 18.54 -21.35 9.62
C THR A 66 17.75 -20.43 10.54
N ALA A 67 16.45 -20.27 10.25
CA ALA A 67 15.52 -19.51 11.08
C ALA A 67 14.08 -20.04 10.93
N LYS A 68 13.17 -19.49 11.72
CA LYS A 68 11.75 -19.85 11.69
C LYS A 68 11.02 -19.33 10.43
N THR A 69 11.50 -18.24 9.86
CA THR A 69 11.00 -17.68 8.62
C THR A 69 12.11 -17.55 7.58
N GLN A 70 11.73 -17.50 6.30
CA GLN A 70 12.66 -17.26 5.21
C GLN A 70 13.37 -15.90 5.37
N GLU A 71 12.66 -14.90 5.81
CA GLU A 71 13.12 -13.54 6.00
C GLU A 71 14.20 -13.45 7.08
N GLU A 72 13.96 -14.08 8.25
CA GLU A 72 14.95 -14.17 9.32
C GLU A 72 16.21 -14.96 8.91
N ALA A 73 16.07 -16.03 8.13
CA ALA A 73 17.22 -16.79 7.64
C ALA A 73 18.09 -15.94 6.70
N LEU A 74 17.45 -15.17 5.84
CA LEU A 74 18.09 -14.23 4.92
C LEU A 74 18.76 -13.07 5.69
N ASP A 75 18.12 -12.53 6.73
CA ASP A 75 18.67 -11.48 7.57
C ASP A 75 19.93 -11.93 8.30
N LYS A 76 19.94 -13.16 8.85
CA LYS A 76 21.13 -13.74 9.48
C LYS A 76 22.28 -13.90 8.49
N MET A 77 21.98 -14.39 7.30
CA MET A 77 22.95 -14.51 6.21
C MET A 77 23.53 -13.13 5.83
N TYR A 78 22.67 -12.13 5.75
CA TYR A 78 23.03 -10.76 5.40
C TYR A 78 23.93 -10.10 6.45
N LYS A 79 23.59 -10.23 7.75
CA LYS A 79 24.41 -9.73 8.87
C LYS A 79 25.81 -10.34 8.84
N TYR A 80 25.88 -11.67 8.69
CA TYR A 80 27.17 -12.37 8.59
C TYR A 80 28.01 -11.90 7.41
N LYS A 81 27.38 -11.67 6.27
CA LYS A 81 28.05 -11.14 5.08
C LYS A 81 28.60 -9.73 5.30
N LEU A 82 27.87 -8.87 6.03
CA LEU A 82 28.34 -7.54 6.40
C LEU A 82 29.52 -7.61 7.35
N GLU A 83 29.51 -8.52 8.31
CA GLU A 83 30.62 -8.77 9.24
C GLU A 83 31.87 -9.23 8.51
N MET A 84 31.75 -10.17 7.58
CA MET A 84 32.86 -10.63 6.75
C MET A 84 33.47 -9.50 5.90
N LYS A 85 32.62 -8.62 5.36
CA LYS A 85 33.10 -7.44 4.62
C LYS A 85 33.87 -6.45 5.51
N ARG A 86 33.42 -6.27 6.76
CA ARG A 86 34.10 -5.39 7.71
C ARG A 86 35.45 -5.95 8.14
N SER A 87 35.60 -7.27 8.17
CA SER A 87 36.85 -7.95 8.51
C SER A 87 37.81 -8.14 7.32
N GLY A 88 37.55 -7.51 6.17
CA GLY A 88 38.45 -7.53 5.00
C GLY A 88 38.41 -8.81 4.17
N CYS A 89 37.50 -9.76 4.44
CA CYS A 89 37.33 -10.93 3.60
C CYS A 89 36.71 -10.56 2.26
N SER A 90 37.38 -10.94 1.16
CA SER A 90 36.90 -10.68 -0.20
C SER A 90 35.67 -11.53 -0.53
N ILE A 91 34.54 -10.90 -0.67
CA ILE A 91 33.35 -11.50 -1.27
C ILE A 91 33.31 -11.04 -2.72
N GLU A 92 33.32 -11.94 -3.67
CA GLU A 92 33.11 -11.60 -5.07
C GLU A 92 31.75 -10.91 -5.25
N LEU A 93 31.79 -9.67 -5.67
CA LEU A 93 30.60 -8.93 -6.07
C LEU A 93 30.17 -9.39 -7.46
N LYS A 94 28.88 -9.59 -7.63
CA LYS A 94 28.33 -9.77 -8.96
C LYS A 94 28.37 -8.44 -9.69
N ARG A 95 29.20 -8.33 -10.72
CA ARG A 95 29.13 -7.20 -11.62
C ARG A 95 27.74 -7.14 -12.22
N THR A 96 27.17 -5.96 -12.25
CA THR A 96 25.84 -5.74 -12.81
C THR A 96 25.84 -4.43 -13.60
N GLU A 97 25.21 -4.46 -14.74
CA GLU A 97 24.87 -3.26 -15.49
C GLU A 97 23.47 -2.72 -15.10
N LYS A 98 22.85 -3.32 -14.08
CA LYS A 98 21.51 -2.92 -13.66
C LYS A 98 21.52 -1.53 -13.06
N THR A 99 20.60 -0.72 -13.56
CA THR A 99 20.38 0.65 -13.10
C THR A 99 19.35 0.69 -11.99
N ILE A 100 19.28 1.81 -11.25
CA ILE A 100 18.22 2.05 -10.26
C ILE A 100 16.84 1.88 -10.91
N ALA A 101 16.67 2.36 -12.15
CA ALA A 101 15.42 2.30 -12.88
C ALA A 101 14.98 0.84 -13.17
N ILE A 102 15.93 -0.01 -13.58
CA ILE A 102 15.66 -1.43 -13.85
C ILE A 102 15.31 -2.16 -12.56
N LEU A 103 16.13 -1.99 -11.52
CA LEU A 103 15.92 -2.66 -10.23
C LEU A 103 14.61 -2.25 -9.57
N ALA A 104 14.26 -0.97 -9.55
CA ALA A 104 13.01 -0.49 -9.00
C ALA A 104 11.80 -1.13 -9.71
N LYS A 105 11.85 -1.23 -11.04
CA LYS A 105 10.80 -1.87 -11.82
C LYS A 105 10.69 -3.36 -11.51
N GLU A 106 11.80 -4.09 -11.50
CA GLU A 106 11.84 -5.52 -11.15
C GLU A 106 11.24 -5.79 -9.77
N ILE A 107 11.58 -4.98 -8.79
CA ILE A 107 11.09 -5.06 -7.43
C ILE A 107 9.57 -4.86 -7.39
N GLU A 108 9.07 -3.80 -8.00
CA GLU A 108 7.64 -3.48 -7.96
C GLU A 108 6.81 -4.49 -8.77
N ASP A 109 7.29 -4.95 -9.92
CA ASP A 109 6.67 -6.02 -10.71
C ASP A 109 6.62 -7.34 -9.93
N SER A 110 7.69 -7.67 -9.19
CA SER A 110 7.73 -8.85 -8.33
C SER A 110 6.72 -8.76 -7.18
N LYS A 111 6.69 -7.63 -6.47
CA LYS A 111 5.71 -7.39 -5.37
C LYS A 111 4.27 -7.48 -5.88
N TYR A 112 3.99 -6.93 -7.06
CA TYR A 112 2.67 -6.98 -7.65
C TYR A 112 2.27 -8.42 -8.01
N ARG A 113 3.15 -9.19 -8.67
CA ARG A 113 2.92 -10.61 -9.01
C ARG A 113 2.68 -11.48 -7.78
N MET A 114 3.38 -11.20 -6.68
CA MET A 114 3.21 -11.90 -5.40
C MET A 114 1.96 -11.44 -4.61
N GLY A 115 1.14 -10.52 -5.13
CA GLY A 115 -0.02 -9.98 -4.42
C GLY A 115 0.32 -9.08 -3.22
N LYS A 116 1.60 -8.76 -2.99
CA LYS A 116 2.07 -7.90 -1.88
C LYS A 116 1.71 -6.43 -2.09
N THR A 117 1.46 -6.01 -3.33
CA THR A 117 1.12 -4.63 -3.70
C THR A 117 -0.16 -4.61 -4.53
N LYS A 118 -1.14 -3.80 -4.13
CA LYS A 118 -2.38 -3.57 -4.90
C LYS A 118 -2.12 -2.67 -6.10
N ALA A 119 -2.96 -2.76 -7.15
CA ALA A 119 -2.81 -2.02 -8.40
C ALA A 119 -2.62 -0.51 -8.23
N ASN A 120 -3.40 0.15 -7.36
CA ASN A 120 -3.25 1.59 -7.09
C ASN A 120 -1.88 1.95 -6.48
N ALA A 121 -1.36 1.14 -5.56
CA ALA A 121 -0.05 1.35 -4.97
C ALA A 121 1.06 1.09 -6.01
N TYR A 122 0.90 0.05 -6.83
CA TYR A 122 1.80 -0.21 -7.96
C TYR A 122 1.84 0.98 -8.92
N ASN A 123 0.68 1.50 -9.35
CA ASN A 123 0.59 2.67 -10.23
C ASN A 123 1.25 3.92 -9.62
N THR A 124 1.09 4.12 -8.31
CA THR A 124 1.75 5.22 -7.58
C THR A 124 3.27 5.05 -7.56
N ASN A 125 3.75 3.83 -7.32
CA ASN A 125 5.18 3.52 -7.32
C ASN A 125 5.78 3.67 -8.72
N MET A 126 5.06 3.23 -9.76
CA MET A 126 5.49 3.45 -11.14
C MET A 126 5.57 4.94 -11.50
N SER A 127 4.62 5.76 -11.03
CA SER A 127 4.70 7.22 -11.21
C SER A 127 5.89 7.84 -10.47
N THR A 128 6.26 7.29 -9.31
CA THR A 128 7.48 7.66 -8.58
C THR A 128 8.73 7.28 -9.38
N LEU A 129 8.76 6.07 -9.92
CA LEU A 129 9.85 5.60 -10.76
C LEU A 129 10.06 6.47 -11.99
N GLU A 130 8.98 6.88 -12.67
CA GLU A 130 9.09 7.76 -13.85
C GLU A 130 9.66 9.15 -13.52
N ARG A 131 9.45 9.66 -12.29
CA ARG A 131 10.13 10.89 -11.84
C ARG A 131 11.63 10.67 -11.65
N ILE A 132 12.01 9.60 -10.95
CA ILE A 132 13.41 9.27 -10.67
C ILE A 132 14.18 9.02 -11.98
N LYS A 133 13.58 8.36 -12.96
CA LYS A 133 14.17 8.09 -14.28
C LYS A 133 14.58 9.33 -15.07
N LYS A 134 13.97 10.47 -14.81
CA LYS A 134 14.36 11.74 -15.47
C LYS A 134 15.76 12.19 -15.12
N HIS A 135 16.31 11.68 -14.01
CA HIS A 135 17.65 12.05 -13.53
C HIS A 135 18.70 11.06 -14.04
N LYS A 136 19.86 11.56 -14.46
CA LYS A 136 20.94 10.77 -15.08
C LYS A 136 21.40 9.60 -14.22
N PHE A 137 21.48 9.81 -12.89
CA PHE A 137 21.93 8.76 -11.96
C PHE A 137 21.04 7.51 -11.95
N ALA A 138 19.77 7.64 -12.30
CA ALA A 138 18.84 6.50 -12.31
C ALA A 138 19.09 5.53 -13.47
N ASN A 139 19.81 5.96 -14.50
CA ASN A 139 20.03 5.26 -15.76
C ASN A 139 21.48 4.79 -15.97
N ILE A 140 22.35 5.00 -15.01
CA ILE A 140 23.71 4.44 -14.99
C ILE A 140 23.76 3.21 -14.07
N PRO A 141 24.76 2.30 -14.24
CA PRO A 141 24.93 1.17 -13.33
C PRO A 141 24.94 1.59 -11.87
N ILE A 142 24.18 0.89 -11.03
CA ILE A 142 23.96 1.29 -9.63
C ILE A 142 25.26 1.39 -8.83
N GLU A 143 26.28 0.61 -9.18
CA GLU A 143 27.61 0.65 -8.57
C GLU A 143 28.39 1.97 -8.85
N LYS A 144 28.02 2.68 -9.93
CA LYS A 144 28.63 3.95 -10.32
C LYS A 144 27.89 5.18 -9.77
N VAL A 145 26.74 4.96 -9.13
CA VAL A 145 25.94 6.04 -8.55
C VAL A 145 26.59 6.52 -7.25
N THR A 146 26.88 7.81 -7.17
CA THR A 146 27.48 8.41 -5.98
C THR A 146 26.43 8.87 -4.99
N LYS A 147 26.81 8.93 -3.70
CA LYS A 147 25.95 9.44 -2.62
C LYS A 147 25.48 10.87 -2.95
N LYS A 148 26.40 11.73 -3.40
CA LYS A 148 26.11 13.12 -3.75
C LYS A 148 25.02 13.25 -4.80
N GLN A 149 25.03 12.44 -5.85
CA GLN A 149 23.99 12.47 -6.90
C GLN A 149 22.58 12.21 -6.34
N ILE A 150 22.46 11.32 -5.36
CA ILE A 150 21.16 11.03 -4.73
C ILE A 150 20.76 12.15 -3.77
N GLU A 151 21.72 12.68 -3.01
CA GLU A 151 21.47 13.81 -2.10
C GLU A 151 21.05 15.06 -2.87
N ASP A 152 21.74 15.40 -3.96
CA ASP A 152 21.39 16.52 -4.83
C ASP A 152 19.95 16.36 -5.38
N PHE A 153 19.61 15.17 -5.89
CA PHE A 153 18.24 14.87 -6.30
C PHE A 153 17.21 15.08 -5.18
N LEU A 154 17.47 14.55 -4.00
CA LEU A 154 16.55 14.69 -2.87
C LEU A 154 16.43 16.14 -2.39
N GLN A 155 17.51 16.95 -2.54
CA GLN A 155 17.46 18.38 -2.25
C GLN A 155 16.60 19.15 -3.29
N GLU A 156 16.71 18.82 -4.57
CA GLU A 156 15.85 19.38 -5.63
C GLU A 156 14.37 19.05 -5.39
N GLU A 157 14.08 17.84 -4.88
CA GLU A 157 12.71 17.40 -4.58
C GLU A 157 12.07 18.13 -3.39
N ARG A 158 12.81 18.93 -2.59
CA ARG A 158 12.27 19.66 -1.42
C ARG A 158 11.17 20.66 -1.75
N VAL A 159 11.07 21.11 -2.99
CA VAL A 159 9.96 21.95 -3.46
C VAL A 159 8.64 21.20 -3.58
N LYS A 160 8.64 19.87 -3.40
CA LYS A 160 7.46 19.01 -3.40
C LYS A 160 6.98 18.74 -1.98
N SER A 161 5.79 18.14 -1.85
CA SER A 161 5.23 17.79 -0.54
C SER A 161 6.04 16.71 0.18
N ASN A 162 6.02 16.72 1.52
CA ASN A 162 6.63 15.68 2.37
C ASN A 162 6.23 14.26 1.95
N SER A 163 4.98 14.07 1.53
CA SER A 163 4.48 12.78 1.04
C SER A 163 5.18 12.32 -0.26
N THR A 164 5.47 13.25 -1.18
CA THR A 164 6.18 12.95 -2.43
C THR A 164 7.63 12.59 -2.15
N ILE A 165 8.33 13.42 -1.39
CA ILE A 165 9.73 13.18 -0.98
C ILE A 165 9.87 11.82 -0.28
N LYS A 166 8.92 11.48 0.60
CA LYS A 166 8.89 10.20 1.31
C LYS A 166 8.79 9.00 0.35
N LYS A 167 8.01 9.14 -0.73
CA LYS A 167 7.89 8.07 -1.74
C LYS A 167 9.18 7.88 -2.53
N ASP A 168 9.80 8.97 -2.97
CA ASP A 168 11.05 8.95 -3.71
C ASP A 168 12.18 8.37 -2.86
N TYR A 169 12.35 8.86 -1.62
CA TYR A 169 13.31 8.33 -0.65
C TYR A 169 13.13 6.84 -0.37
N ARG A 170 11.88 6.40 -0.13
CA ARG A 170 11.58 4.98 0.16
C ARG A 170 11.89 4.08 -1.02
N MET A 171 11.61 4.52 -2.24
CA MET A 171 11.93 3.75 -3.44
C MET A 171 13.43 3.58 -3.59
N LEU A 172 14.21 4.65 -3.48
CA LEU A 172 15.68 4.61 -3.56
C LEU A 172 16.26 3.72 -2.46
N LYS A 173 15.84 3.93 -1.21
CA LYS A 173 16.27 3.11 -0.08
C LYS A 173 16.02 1.63 -0.33
N TYR A 174 14.83 1.27 -0.78
CA TYR A 174 14.46 -0.13 -1.02
C TYR A 174 15.27 -0.74 -2.17
N VAL A 175 15.56 0.02 -3.23
CA VAL A 175 16.43 -0.43 -4.33
C VAL A 175 17.85 -0.71 -3.83
N TYR A 176 18.41 0.15 -2.98
CA TYR A 176 19.75 -0.06 -2.40
C TYR A 176 19.79 -1.23 -1.43
N GLU A 177 18.77 -1.42 -0.60
CA GLU A 177 18.61 -2.61 0.25
C GLU A 177 18.60 -3.88 -0.60
N TYR A 178 17.79 -3.90 -1.67
CA TYR A 178 17.72 -5.04 -2.60
C TYR A 178 19.02 -5.29 -3.35
N ALA A 179 19.66 -4.24 -3.88
CA ALA A 179 20.93 -4.36 -4.60
C ALA A 179 22.06 -4.86 -3.69
N ASN A 180 22.10 -4.43 -2.44
CA ASN A 180 23.03 -4.93 -1.45
C ASN A 180 22.74 -6.40 -1.11
N TYR A 181 21.47 -6.78 -0.91
CA TYR A 181 21.04 -8.15 -0.72
C TYR A 181 21.48 -9.07 -1.88
N LYS A 182 21.36 -8.60 -3.13
CA LYS A 182 21.75 -9.33 -4.35
C LYS A 182 23.26 -9.34 -4.63
N LEU A 183 24.07 -8.71 -3.79
CA LEU A 183 25.53 -8.59 -3.97
C LEU A 183 25.96 -7.70 -5.14
N TYR A 184 25.10 -6.80 -5.60
CA TYR A 184 25.48 -5.82 -6.61
C TYR A 184 26.25 -4.63 -6.01
N LEU A 185 26.15 -4.44 -4.69
CA LEU A 185 26.80 -3.33 -3.97
C LEU A 185 27.55 -3.83 -2.74
N VAL A 186 28.70 -3.20 -2.46
CA VAL A 186 29.46 -3.43 -1.22
C VAL A 186 28.83 -2.68 -0.05
N LYS A 187 28.40 -1.43 -0.29
CA LYS A 187 27.90 -0.51 0.76
C LYS A 187 26.49 -0.04 0.38
N ASN A 188 25.58 -0.09 1.35
CA ASN A 188 24.28 0.52 1.21
C ASN A 188 24.38 2.01 1.64
N LEU A 189 24.07 2.92 0.74
CA LEU A 189 24.17 4.37 0.98
C LEU A 189 23.09 4.88 1.97
N PHE A 190 22.08 4.06 2.28
CA PHE A 190 20.99 4.38 3.21
C PHE A 190 21.18 3.76 4.61
N GLU A 191 22.36 3.19 4.89
CA GLU A 191 22.70 2.57 6.17
C GLU A 191 23.99 3.15 6.77
N GLY A 192 24.11 3.01 8.10
CA GLY A 192 25.29 3.46 8.85
C GLY A 192 25.21 4.92 9.29
N ILE A 193 26.33 5.42 9.83
CA ILE A 193 26.44 6.77 10.40
C ILE A 193 26.35 7.84 9.28
N ASP A 194 26.99 7.58 8.16
CA ASP A 194 27.02 8.47 6.99
C ASP A 194 25.92 8.09 5.96
N ARG A 195 24.72 7.77 6.42
CA ARG A 195 23.60 7.41 5.54
C ARG A 195 22.98 8.63 4.89
N ILE A 196 22.37 8.42 3.72
CA ILE A 196 21.47 9.40 3.11
C ILE A 196 20.22 9.54 3.98
N GLU A 197 19.90 10.76 4.37
CA GLU A 197 18.71 11.06 5.15
C GLU A 197 17.59 11.65 4.27
N LYS A 198 16.36 11.45 4.71
CA LYS A 198 15.20 12.03 4.05
C LYS A 198 15.12 13.53 4.36
N PRO A 199 15.21 14.43 3.38
CA PRO A 199 15.09 15.86 3.63
C PRO A 199 13.63 16.23 3.97
N LYS A 200 13.48 17.37 4.66
CA LYS A 200 12.16 17.99 4.89
C LYS A 200 11.75 18.81 3.66
N SER A 201 10.43 18.82 3.38
CA SER A 201 9.85 19.70 2.37
C SER A 201 10.04 21.17 2.74
N LEU A 202 10.19 22.01 1.72
CA LEU A 202 10.08 23.47 1.86
C LEU A 202 8.62 23.95 1.82
N LYS A 203 7.67 23.05 1.45
CA LYS A 203 6.25 23.36 1.52
C LYS A 203 5.73 23.12 2.91
N GLU A 204 4.98 24.05 3.40
CA GLU A 204 4.18 23.88 4.59
C GLU A 204 3.15 22.76 4.39
N ASP A 205 2.90 22.00 5.43
CA ASP A 205 1.82 21.02 5.42
C ASP A 205 0.49 21.79 5.39
N LYS A 206 -0.39 21.40 4.47
CA LYS A 206 -1.71 22.03 4.35
C LYS A 206 -2.61 21.48 5.43
N ASP A 207 -3.24 22.36 6.17
CA ASP A 207 -4.29 21.98 7.10
C ASP A 207 -5.47 21.34 6.36
N VAL A 208 -6.11 20.43 7.06
CA VAL A 208 -7.37 19.83 6.60
C VAL A 208 -8.48 20.84 6.83
N VAL A 209 -8.93 21.47 5.76
CA VAL A 209 -9.94 22.52 5.84
C VAL A 209 -11.31 21.95 5.50
N ALA A 210 -12.29 22.16 6.38
CA ALA A 210 -13.72 21.95 6.12
C ALA A 210 -14.33 23.21 5.48
N LEU A 211 -15.51 23.09 4.89
CA LEU A 211 -16.33 24.25 4.53
C LEU A 211 -16.85 24.89 5.82
N THR A 212 -16.86 26.21 5.91
CA THR A 212 -17.60 26.92 6.95
C THR A 212 -19.11 26.72 6.75
N ILE A 213 -19.92 27.04 7.75
CA ILE A 213 -21.39 26.97 7.63
C ILE A 213 -21.87 27.85 6.48
N THR A 214 -21.35 29.07 6.37
CA THR A 214 -21.69 30.01 5.30
C THR A 214 -21.33 29.45 3.92
N GLU A 215 -20.12 28.87 3.75
CA GLU A 215 -19.68 28.28 2.49
C GLU A 215 -20.48 27.03 2.14
N GLN A 216 -20.89 26.24 3.13
CA GLN A 216 -21.76 25.10 2.93
C GLN A 216 -23.12 25.55 2.41
N ASN A 217 -23.76 26.55 3.05
CA ASN A 217 -25.04 27.11 2.60
C ASN A 217 -24.93 27.68 1.17
N GLN A 218 -23.86 28.42 0.87
CA GLN A 218 -23.61 28.93 -0.49
C GLN A 218 -23.52 27.80 -1.53
N LEU A 219 -22.89 26.68 -1.17
CA LEU A 219 -22.80 25.50 -2.04
C LEU A 219 -24.17 24.86 -2.27
N GLU A 220 -24.96 24.70 -1.21
CA GLU A 220 -26.29 24.09 -1.23
C GLU A 220 -27.25 24.96 -2.05
N ASP A 221 -27.34 26.27 -1.80
CA ASP A 221 -28.15 27.23 -2.54
C ASP A 221 -27.81 27.24 -4.04
N TYR A 222 -26.52 27.19 -4.36
CA TYR A 222 -26.07 27.12 -5.74
C TYR A 222 -26.51 25.80 -6.41
N LEU A 223 -26.41 24.67 -5.72
CA LEU A 223 -26.81 23.36 -6.24
C LEU A 223 -28.33 23.22 -6.36
N GLU A 224 -29.10 23.94 -5.58
CA GLU A 224 -30.56 24.00 -5.69
C GLU A 224 -30.99 24.83 -6.88
N SER A 225 -30.39 26.00 -7.06
CA SER A 225 -30.77 26.96 -8.10
C SER A 225 -30.22 26.64 -9.50
N HIS A 226 -29.21 25.73 -9.59
CA HIS A 226 -28.57 25.41 -10.87
C HIS A 226 -28.59 23.91 -11.14
N SER A 227 -29.07 23.52 -12.29
CA SER A 227 -29.04 22.11 -12.74
C SER A 227 -27.59 21.59 -12.89
N SER A 228 -27.29 20.46 -12.30
CA SER A 228 -25.99 19.83 -12.38
C SER A 228 -26.09 18.31 -12.24
N ASN A 229 -25.53 17.58 -13.17
CA ASN A 229 -25.41 16.11 -13.09
C ASN A 229 -24.57 15.64 -11.89
N TYR A 230 -23.90 16.55 -11.19
CA TYR A 230 -23.04 16.26 -10.06
C TYR A 230 -23.67 16.64 -8.70
N LYS A 231 -24.87 17.28 -8.71
CA LYS A 231 -25.58 17.74 -7.50
C LYS A 231 -25.70 16.62 -6.48
N ASN A 232 -26.38 15.55 -6.83
CA ASN A 232 -26.66 14.45 -5.91
C ASN A 232 -25.40 13.72 -5.43
N ILE A 233 -24.37 13.62 -6.29
CA ILE A 233 -23.07 13.04 -5.93
C ILE A 233 -22.39 13.88 -4.82
N ILE A 234 -22.41 15.21 -4.97
CA ILE A 234 -21.81 16.16 -4.04
C ILE A 234 -22.57 16.15 -2.70
N LEU A 235 -23.91 16.24 -2.78
CA LEU A 235 -24.77 16.26 -1.58
C LEU A 235 -24.69 14.95 -0.80
N LEU A 236 -24.65 13.77 -1.45
CA LEU A 236 -24.42 12.51 -0.76
C LEU A 236 -23.06 12.45 -0.06
N CYS A 237 -22.01 12.98 -0.67
CA CYS A 237 -20.71 13.07 0.04
C CYS A 237 -20.79 14.01 1.24
N LEU A 238 -21.51 15.13 1.12
CA LEU A 238 -21.63 16.14 2.17
C LEU A 238 -22.45 15.62 3.36
N TYR A 239 -23.58 14.94 3.12
CA TYR A 239 -24.51 14.53 4.18
C TYR A 239 -24.27 13.12 4.74
N THR A 240 -23.45 12.31 4.09
CA THR A 240 -23.12 10.96 4.55
C THR A 240 -21.66 10.79 4.97
N GLY A 241 -20.82 11.75 4.65
CA GLY A 241 -19.38 11.65 4.85
C GLY A 241 -18.72 10.52 4.07
N MET A 242 -19.38 9.95 3.05
CA MET A 242 -18.79 8.96 2.17
C MET A 242 -17.63 9.55 1.35
N ARG A 243 -16.66 8.70 1.01
CA ARG A 243 -15.66 9.10 0.03
C ARG A 243 -16.27 9.13 -1.35
N ILE A 244 -15.81 10.05 -2.21
CA ILE A 244 -16.31 10.15 -3.58
C ILE A 244 -16.28 8.81 -4.34
N GLY A 245 -15.21 8.03 -4.21
CA GLY A 245 -15.12 6.71 -4.83
C GLY A 245 -16.09 5.68 -4.26
N GLU A 246 -16.56 5.83 -3.02
CA GLU A 246 -17.58 4.98 -2.40
C GLU A 246 -18.97 5.35 -2.96
N VAL A 247 -19.30 6.65 -3.05
CA VAL A 247 -20.55 7.13 -3.67
C VAL A 247 -20.68 6.69 -5.12
N LEU A 248 -19.61 6.84 -5.90
CA LEU A 248 -19.58 6.45 -7.31
C LEU A 248 -19.61 4.92 -7.54
N ALA A 249 -19.36 4.12 -6.51
CA ALA A 249 -19.43 2.67 -6.57
C ALA A 249 -20.72 2.08 -5.98
N LEU A 250 -21.66 2.92 -5.52
CA LEU A 250 -22.94 2.46 -4.96
C LEU A 250 -23.76 1.72 -6.02
N ASN A 251 -24.07 0.47 -5.75
CA ASN A 251 -24.98 -0.34 -6.55
C ASN A 251 -26.41 -0.09 -6.08
N TYR A 252 -27.27 0.37 -6.99
CA TYR A 252 -28.64 0.73 -6.66
C TYR A 252 -29.53 -0.46 -6.25
N ASN A 253 -29.14 -1.72 -6.59
CA ASN A 253 -29.88 -2.92 -6.21
C ASN A 253 -29.36 -3.57 -4.92
N GLU A 254 -28.06 -3.40 -4.59
CA GLU A 254 -27.38 -4.21 -3.56
C GLU A 254 -26.92 -3.39 -2.36
N ASP A 255 -26.75 -2.08 -2.53
CA ASP A 255 -26.11 -1.25 -1.52
C ASP A 255 -27.09 -0.24 -0.87
N ILE A 256 -28.31 -0.08 -1.41
CA ILE A 256 -29.33 0.89 -0.96
C ILE A 256 -30.58 0.14 -0.50
N TYR A 257 -30.95 0.32 0.75
CA TYR A 257 -32.10 -0.31 1.40
C TYR A 257 -33.01 0.78 1.97
N LEU A 258 -33.96 1.28 1.15
CA LEU A 258 -34.87 2.37 1.56
C LEU A 258 -35.77 1.94 2.72
N ASP A 259 -36.35 0.73 2.68
CA ASP A 259 -37.22 0.22 3.75
C ASP A 259 -36.51 0.14 5.10
N ASN A 260 -35.20 -0.13 5.09
CA ASN A 260 -34.37 -0.20 6.30
C ASN A 260 -33.63 1.11 6.59
N LYS A 261 -33.87 2.16 5.81
CA LYS A 261 -33.17 3.46 5.88
C LYS A 261 -31.66 3.32 5.99
N MET A 262 -31.04 2.52 5.08
CA MET A 262 -29.62 2.15 5.20
C MET A 262 -28.91 2.10 3.85
N ILE A 263 -27.69 2.66 3.82
CA ILE A 263 -26.71 2.47 2.74
C ILE A 263 -25.60 1.56 3.24
N LYS A 264 -25.28 0.51 2.49
CA LYS A 264 -24.19 -0.43 2.78
C LYS A 264 -22.95 -0.10 1.96
N VAL A 265 -21.93 0.45 2.60
CA VAL A 265 -20.65 0.78 1.95
C VAL A 265 -19.71 -0.40 2.00
N THR A 266 -19.51 -1.09 0.87
CA THR A 266 -18.61 -2.26 0.76
C THR A 266 -17.60 -2.13 -0.36
N LYS A 267 -17.86 -1.22 -1.31
CA LYS A 267 -17.14 -1.05 -2.58
C LYS A 267 -16.63 0.38 -2.72
N THR A 268 -15.66 0.57 -3.59
CA THR A 268 -15.15 1.89 -3.98
C THR A 268 -14.62 1.83 -5.40
N LEU A 269 -14.63 2.96 -6.10
CA LEU A 269 -13.88 3.06 -7.34
C LEU A 269 -12.38 2.99 -7.08
N THR A 270 -11.69 2.22 -7.88
CA THR A 270 -10.24 2.03 -7.83
C THR A 270 -9.69 1.93 -9.26
N LYS A 271 -8.37 1.81 -9.40
CA LYS A 271 -7.74 1.61 -10.71
C LYS A 271 -7.11 0.23 -10.80
N ASP A 272 -7.24 -0.41 -11.95
CA ASP A 272 -6.48 -1.60 -12.28
C ASP A 272 -5.01 -1.26 -12.62
N ARG A 273 -4.21 -2.28 -12.99
CA ARG A 273 -2.82 -2.10 -13.41
C ARG A 273 -2.68 -1.20 -14.64
N ASN A 274 -3.65 -1.23 -15.53
CA ASN A 274 -3.68 -0.45 -16.77
C ASN A 274 -4.28 0.96 -16.57
N LYS A 275 -4.52 1.36 -15.31
CA LYS A 275 -5.13 2.64 -14.90
C LYS A 275 -6.60 2.78 -15.30
N ASN A 276 -7.28 1.72 -15.73
CA ASN A 276 -8.72 1.76 -15.97
C ASN A 276 -9.46 1.87 -14.63
N THR A 277 -10.55 2.62 -14.62
CA THR A 277 -11.41 2.72 -13.44
C THR A 277 -12.25 1.44 -13.32
N ILE A 278 -12.18 0.80 -12.16
CA ILE A 278 -12.93 -0.42 -11.83
C ILE A 278 -13.56 -0.28 -10.44
N ILE A 279 -14.55 -1.10 -10.15
CA ILE A 279 -15.14 -1.24 -8.82
C ILE A 279 -14.34 -2.29 -8.06
N GLY A 280 -13.89 -1.94 -6.88
CA GLY A 280 -13.14 -2.83 -6.00
C GLY A 280 -13.61 -2.73 -4.55
N PRO A 281 -13.10 -3.58 -3.65
CA PRO A 281 -13.43 -3.51 -2.23
C PRO A 281 -12.88 -2.23 -1.60
N THR A 282 -13.46 -1.80 -0.48
CA THR A 282 -12.96 -0.68 0.30
C THR A 282 -11.50 -0.90 0.72
N LYS A 283 -10.77 0.20 0.90
CA LYS A 283 -9.32 0.18 1.17
C LYS A 283 -8.95 -0.57 2.47
N THR A 284 -9.82 -0.48 3.49
CA THR A 284 -9.59 -1.05 4.84
C THR A 284 -10.83 -1.80 5.29
N LYS A 285 -10.69 -2.69 6.29
CA LYS A 285 -11.83 -3.37 6.93
C LYS A 285 -12.81 -2.35 7.53
N SER A 286 -12.33 -1.29 8.16
CA SER A 286 -13.13 -0.18 8.70
C SER A 286 -13.82 0.68 7.63
N GLY A 287 -13.46 0.49 6.35
CA GLY A 287 -14.16 1.12 5.24
C GLY A 287 -15.52 0.48 4.96
N LYS A 288 -15.72 -0.78 5.37
CA LYS A 288 -17.02 -1.44 5.30
C LYS A 288 -17.87 -0.96 6.47
N ARG A 289 -18.97 -0.33 6.17
CA ARG A 289 -19.88 0.23 7.17
C ARG A 289 -21.28 0.38 6.59
N ASN A 290 -22.24 0.47 7.49
CA ASN A 290 -23.60 0.89 7.19
C ASN A 290 -23.73 2.38 7.55
N ILE A 291 -24.50 3.11 6.76
CA ILE A 291 -24.82 4.53 6.95
C ILE A 291 -26.34 4.62 7.00
N GLU A 292 -26.86 5.26 8.02
CA GLU A 292 -28.28 5.55 8.14
C GLU A 292 -28.71 6.61 7.13
N ILE A 293 -29.87 6.41 6.52
CA ILE A 293 -30.50 7.36 5.61
C ILE A 293 -31.43 8.25 6.43
N ASN A 294 -31.09 9.52 6.56
CA ASN A 294 -31.98 10.54 7.12
C ASN A 294 -32.85 11.16 6.01
N GLU A 295 -33.81 11.98 6.37
CA GLU A 295 -34.75 12.61 5.43
C GLU A 295 -34.05 13.30 4.26
N LEU A 296 -33.02 14.12 4.51
CA LEU A 296 -32.26 14.83 3.45
C LEU A 296 -31.57 13.87 2.47
N THR A 297 -31.01 12.78 2.98
CA THR A 297 -30.34 11.79 2.15
C THR A 297 -31.31 10.87 1.42
N GLU A 298 -32.51 10.67 1.98
CA GLU A 298 -33.59 9.89 1.38
C GLU A 298 -34.08 10.55 0.08
N ASP A 299 -34.40 11.84 0.13
CA ASP A 299 -34.84 12.62 -1.03
C ASP A 299 -33.79 12.59 -2.16
N ILE A 300 -32.51 12.77 -1.82
CA ILE A 300 -31.42 12.73 -2.77
C ILE A 300 -31.29 11.34 -3.43
N ILE A 301 -31.46 10.28 -2.64
CA ILE A 301 -31.40 8.91 -3.15
C ILE A 301 -32.59 8.60 -4.05
N ILE A 302 -33.80 8.98 -3.65
CA ILE A 302 -35.02 8.78 -4.44
C ILE A 302 -34.92 9.51 -5.77
N ASP A 303 -34.52 10.79 -5.75
CA ASP A 303 -34.28 11.56 -6.97
C ASP A 303 -33.22 10.89 -7.86
N SER A 304 -32.14 10.41 -7.27
CA SER A 304 -31.07 9.71 -8.01
C SER A 304 -31.53 8.38 -8.60
N LEU A 305 -32.39 7.64 -7.90
CA LEU A 305 -32.99 6.39 -8.39
C LEU A 305 -33.97 6.62 -9.54
N ASN A 306 -34.77 7.68 -9.46
CA ASN A 306 -35.71 8.05 -10.49
C ASN A 306 -35.00 8.50 -11.79
N ASN A 307 -33.87 9.18 -11.67
CA ASN A 307 -33.07 9.70 -12.76
C ASN A 307 -31.86 8.85 -13.16
N LYS A 308 -31.76 7.60 -12.61
CA LYS A 308 -30.61 6.73 -12.89
C LYS A 308 -30.55 6.31 -14.35
N ILE A 309 -29.33 6.17 -14.84
CA ILE A 309 -29.06 5.59 -16.15
C ILE A 309 -28.75 4.11 -15.97
N GLU A 310 -29.54 3.24 -16.60
CA GLU A 310 -29.29 1.80 -16.58
C GLU A 310 -27.92 1.47 -17.19
N ASN A 311 -27.07 0.79 -16.42
CA ASN A 311 -25.70 0.51 -16.80
C ASN A 311 -25.26 -0.90 -16.39
N LYS A 312 -24.22 -1.43 -17.04
CA LYS A 312 -23.71 -2.79 -16.81
C LYS A 312 -23.30 -3.05 -15.34
N ASN A 313 -22.78 -2.04 -14.66
CA ASN A 313 -22.27 -2.17 -13.29
C ASN A 313 -23.36 -1.92 -12.24
N LYS A 314 -24.58 -1.55 -12.67
CA LYS A 314 -25.70 -1.19 -11.79
C LYS A 314 -25.33 -0.11 -10.75
N VAL A 315 -24.39 0.77 -11.09
CA VAL A 315 -24.04 1.89 -10.21
C VAL A 315 -25.07 3.01 -10.33
N LEU A 316 -25.36 3.64 -9.19
CA LEU A 316 -26.34 4.72 -9.11
C LEU A 316 -25.93 5.91 -9.98
N PHE A 317 -24.63 6.20 -10.03
CA PHE A 317 -24.09 7.33 -10.79
C PHE A 317 -23.13 6.86 -11.89
N CYS A 318 -23.46 7.14 -13.13
CA CYS A 318 -22.57 6.90 -14.27
C CYS A 318 -22.66 8.04 -15.28
N GLN A 319 -21.73 8.07 -16.22
CA GLN A 319 -21.75 9.03 -17.33
C GLN A 319 -22.88 8.73 -18.31
N ALA A 320 -23.29 9.70 -19.11
CA ALA A 320 -24.31 9.53 -20.14
C ALA A 320 -24.01 8.38 -21.13
N ASN A 321 -22.72 8.08 -21.36
CA ASN A 321 -22.27 6.94 -22.17
C ASN A 321 -22.22 5.61 -21.39
N LYS A 322 -22.84 5.53 -20.21
CA LYS A 322 -22.94 4.38 -19.33
C LYS A 322 -21.59 3.90 -18.74
N LYS A 323 -20.51 4.69 -18.88
CA LYS A 323 -19.20 4.40 -18.28
C LYS A 323 -19.14 4.91 -16.84
N LEU A 324 -18.29 4.29 -16.04
CA LEU A 324 -18.00 4.75 -14.68
C LEU A 324 -17.42 6.17 -14.72
N TYR A 325 -17.78 6.98 -13.73
CA TYR A 325 -17.12 8.26 -13.52
C TYR A 325 -15.66 8.06 -13.13
N VAL A 326 -14.84 9.08 -13.37
CA VAL A 326 -13.46 9.16 -12.88
C VAL A 326 -13.41 10.21 -11.78
N ASP A 327 -12.74 9.92 -10.66
CA ASP A 327 -12.64 10.82 -9.50
C ASP A 327 -12.23 12.24 -9.88
N ASN A 328 -11.29 12.38 -10.82
CA ASN A 328 -10.82 13.68 -11.29
C ASN A 328 -11.90 14.51 -11.97
N THR A 329 -12.83 13.87 -12.69
CA THR A 329 -13.95 14.56 -13.34
C THR A 329 -14.84 15.22 -12.29
N ILE A 330 -15.22 14.48 -11.25
CA ILE A 330 -16.05 15.01 -10.18
C ILE A 330 -15.31 16.10 -9.39
N ASN A 331 -14.02 15.88 -9.11
CA ASN A 331 -13.22 16.89 -8.39
C ASN A 331 -13.08 18.20 -9.19
N SER A 332 -12.94 18.13 -10.50
CA SER A 332 -12.91 19.31 -11.38
C SER A 332 -14.26 20.02 -11.45
N ALA A 333 -15.35 19.24 -11.54
CA ALA A 333 -16.70 19.78 -11.50
C ALA A 333 -17.00 20.46 -10.14
N PHE A 334 -16.64 19.82 -9.04
CA PHE A 334 -16.79 20.37 -7.69
C PHE A 334 -16.06 21.71 -7.53
N LYS A 335 -14.80 21.79 -7.98
CA LYS A 335 -14.06 23.07 -7.96
C LYS A 335 -14.76 24.18 -8.73
N ARG A 336 -15.32 23.88 -9.91
CA ARG A 336 -16.06 24.85 -10.72
C ARG A 336 -17.35 25.27 -10.03
N ILE A 337 -18.10 24.34 -9.45
CA ILE A 337 -19.32 24.59 -8.69
C ILE A 337 -19.01 25.49 -7.48
N CYS A 338 -18.03 25.16 -6.68
CA CYS A 338 -17.63 25.98 -5.54
C CYS A 338 -17.23 27.40 -5.95
N LYS A 339 -16.46 27.54 -7.03
CA LYS A 339 -16.07 28.85 -7.57
C LYS A 339 -17.29 29.68 -7.96
N ASN A 340 -18.26 29.06 -8.64
CA ASN A 340 -19.49 29.72 -9.07
C ASN A 340 -20.41 30.06 -7.88
N ALA A 341 -20.37 29.27 -6.81
CA ALA A 341 -21.06 29.53 -5.54
C ALA A 341 -20.36 30.60 -4.68
N GLY A 342 -19.28 31.23 -5.17
CA GLY A 342 -18.55 32.27 -4.43
C GLY A 342 -17.48 31.76 -3.45
N ILE A 343 -17.21 30.47 -3.43
CA ILE A 343 -16.18 29.87 -2.54
C ILE A 343 -14.82 29.99 -3.23
N THR A 344 -13.93 30.84 -2.69
CA THR A 344 -12.65 31.21 -3.29
C THR A 344 -11.47 30.37 -2.83
N LYS A 345 -11.59 29.68 -1.68
CA LYS A 345 -10.50 28.85 -1.17
C LYS A 345 -10.25 27.60 -2.02
N PRO A 346 -9.06 27.01 -1.97
CA PRO A 346 -8.76 25.76 -2.66
C PRO A 346 -9.62 24.61 -2.13
N VAL A 347 -10.48 24.03 -2.98
CA VAL A 347 -11.40 22.94 -2.61
C VAL A 347 -11.06 21.64 -3.34
N ASN A 348 -11.44 20.53 -2.72
CA ASN A 348 -11.43 19.19 -3.32
C ASN A 348 -12.56 18.34 -2.73
N THR A 349 -12.95 17.27 -3.40
CA THR A 349 -14.08 16.42 -2.97
C THR A 349 -13.90 15.78 -1.59
N HIS A 350 -12.66 15.63 -1.11
CA HIS A 350 -12.42 15.10 0.23
C HIS A 350 -12.81 16.07 1.34
N MET A 351 -12.84 17.37 1.02
CA MET A 351 -13.33 18.42 1.92
C MET A 351 -14.79 18.21 2.32
N LEU A 352 -15.64 17.68 1.43
CA LEU A 352 -17.04 17.37 1.76
C LEU A 352 -17.14 16.41 2.96
N ARG A 353 -16.31 15.36 2.96
CA ARG A 353 -16.24 14.44 4.09
C ARG A 353 -15.66 15.09 5.36
N HIS A 354 -14.70 15.99 5.24
CA HIS A 354 -14.20 16.74 6.38
C HIS A 354 -15.27 17.67 6.94
N THR A 355 -16.03 18.32 6.07
CA THR A 355 -17.18 19.16 6.46
C THR A 355 -18.21 18.34 7.23
N PHE A 356 -18.60 17.18 6.72
CA PHE A 356 -19.49 16.26 7.44
C PHE A 356 -18.98 15.92 8.84
N ALA A 357 -17.70 15.49 8.93
CA ALA A 357 -17.10 15.13 10.21
C ALA A 357 -17.06 16.32 11.20
N THR A 358 -16.79 17.53 10.71
CA THR A 358 -16.81 18.76 11.52
C THR A 358 -18.22 19.03 12.02
N ARG A 359 -19.25 18.96 11.17
CA ARG A 359 -20.65 19.15 11.59
C ARG A 359 -21.09 18.14 12.64
N CYS A 360 -20.67 16.86 12.50
CA CYS A 360 -20.97 15.84 13.52
C CYS A 360 -20.29 16.08 14.88
N ILE A 361 -19.20 16.86 14.92
CA ILE A 361 -18.52 17.21 16.18
C ILE A 361 -19.16 18.47 16.80
N GLU A 362 -19.65 19.38 15.96
CA GLU A 362 -20.28 20.64 16.39
C GLU A 362 -21.71 20.44 16.88
N ALA A 363 -22.41 19.38 16.46
CA ALA A 363 -23.74 18.97 16.90
C ALA A 363 -23.70 18.18 18.22
#